data_889018286ee8874a23bbc05021ec3ad7
#
_entry.id   889018286ee8874a23bbc05021ec3ad7
#
_cell.length_a   1.000
_cell.length_b   1.000
_cell.length_c   1.000
_cell.angle_alpha   90.00
_cell.angle_beta   90.00
_cell.angle_gamma   90.00
#
_symmetry.space_group_name_H-M   'P 1'
#
loop_
_entity.id
_entity.type
_entity.pdbx_description
1 polymer ?
#
loop_
_entity_poly.entity_id
_entity_poly.type
_entity_poly.pdbx_seq_one_letter_code
_entity_poly.pdbx_strand_id
1 'polypeptide(L)'
;NLSKNQYEELRHSGLVSVVGVSQRLGSVDTSGMDDALLSITWIDETEWQEHRVPTISDIHGDYPQAKNEIMLPTWALRAMGIDDPQIGMNISLSYQLGTDYQYISDEFVLSGYYTDYSASRAGNRGAAYVSELFATQTGLPFDSVSTAMISFSDDSNALRSCEKLKRKISFTESQSFEIVPIAQSNSTTIVLPLAAIIVFIIISGYLLIYNILYISISRDTQFYGQLKTIGTTKRQIKRIVRSQ
;
A
#
# COMPACT_ATOMS: atom_id res chain seq x y z
N ASN A 1 -18.35 -12.67 1.45
CA ASN A 1 -18.56 -12.94 0.01
C ASN A 1 -19.65 -12.03 -0.51
N LEU A 2 -19.60 -11.68 -1.80
CA LEU A 2 -20.52 -10.75 -2.47
C LEU A 2 -21.53 -11.52 -3.30
N SER A 3 -22.83 -11.16 -3.21
CA SER A 3 -23.83 -11.72 -4.13
C SER A 3 -23.96 -10.90 -5.42
N LYS A 4 -24.48 -11.54 -6.49
CA LYS A 4 -24.71 -10.83 -7.77
C LYS A 4 -25.66 -9.63 -7.62
N ASN A 5 -26.70 -9.76 -6.80
CA ASN A 5 -27.65 -8.66 -6.55
C ASN A 5 -26.95 -7.50 -5.83
N GLN A 6 -26.13 -7.77 -4.82
CA GLN A 6 -25.36 -6.75 -4.12
C GLN A 6 -24.36 -6.04 -5.05
N TYR A 7 -23.72 -6.78 -5.96
CA TYR A 7 -22.85 -6.19 -6.96
C TYR A 7 -23.58 -5.17 -7.86
N GLU A 8 -24.75 -5.51 -8.35
CA GLU A 8 -25.56 -4.59 -9.14
C GLU A 8 -26.04 -3.37 -8.31
N GLU A 9 -26.43 -3.58 -7.07
CA GLU A 9 -26.81 -2.51 -6.16
C GLU A 9 -25.63 -1.56 -5.87
N LEU A 10 -24.41 -2.08 -5.71
CA LEU A 10 -23.18 -1.29 -5.56
C LEU A 10 -22.95 -0.39 -6.76
N ARG A 11 -23.01 -0.93 -7.97
CA ARG A 11 -22.80 -0.17 -9.22
C ARG A 11 -23.84 0.94 -9.41
N HIS A 12 -25.08 0.72 -8.97
CA HIS A 12 -26.17 1.69 -9.11
C HIS A 12 -26.36 2.57 -7.86
N SER A 13 -25.48 2.48 -6.87
CA SER A 13 -25.66 3.19 -5.59
C SER A 13 -25.53 4.71 -5.69
N GLY A 14 -24.78 5.22 -6.68
CA GLY A 14 -24.43 6.63 -6.82
C GLY A 14 -23.45 7.16 -5.75
N LEU A 15 -23.03 6.30 -4.81
CA LEU A 15 -22.05 6.63 -3.77
C LEU A 15 -20.65 6.14 -4.15
N VAL A 16 -20.59 5.13 -5.01
CA VAL A 16 -19.38 4.45 -5.44
C VAL A 16 -19.01 4.94 -6.84
N SER A 17 -17.76 5.28 -7.05
CA SER A 17 -17.24 5.68 -8.36
C SER A 17 -16.72 4.48 -9.16
N VAL A 18 -16.09 3.52 -8.48
CA VAL A 18 -15.50 2.34 -9.08
C VAL A 18 -15.89 1.11 -8.27
N VAL A 19 -16.28 0.04 -8.95
CA VAL A 19 -16.55 -1.27 -8.35
C VAL A 19 -15.78 -2.30 -9.16
N GLY A 20 -14.77 -2.88 -8.57
CA GLY A 20 -14.04 -4.01 -9.12
C GLY A 20 -14.43 -5.32 -8.43
N VAL A 21 -14.38 -6.43 -9.13
CA VAL A 21 -14.71 -7.76 -8.61
C VAL A 21 -13.46 -8.65 -8.64
N SER A 22 -13.27 -9.37 -7.54
CA SER A 22 -12.26 -10.40 -7.40
C SER A 22 -12.91 -11.71 -6.97
N GLN A 23 -12.51 -12.81 -7.60
CA GLN A 23 -12.90 -14.17 -7.22
C GLN A 23 -11.67 -14.97 -6.81
N ARG A 24 -11.60 -15.32 -5.53
CA ARG A 24 -10.56 -16.22 -5.05
C ARG A 24 -11.02 -17.68 -5.25
N LEU A 25 -10.49 -18.28 -6.31
CA LEU A 25 -10.91 -19.62 -6.76
C LEU A 25 -10.23 -20.74 -5.99
N GLY A 26 -9.03 -20.49 -5.46
CA GLY A 26 -8.27 -21.52 -4.77
C GLY A 26 -6.88 -21.05 -4.32
N SER A 27 -6.00 -22.00 -4.12
CA SER A 27 -4.61 -21.73 -3.74
C SER A 27 -3.64 -22.69 -4.44
N VAL A 28 -2.49 -22.19 -4.80
CA VAL A 28 -1.36 -22.97 -5.32
C VAL A 28 -0.68 -23.70 -4.16
N ASP A 29 -0.19 -24.89 -4.42
CA ASP A 29 0.69 -25.61 -3.51
C ASP A 29 2.03 -24.86 -3.38
N THR A 30 2.24 -24.29 -2.22
CA THR A 30 3.47 -23.57 -1.88
C THR A 30 4.34 -24.37 -0.91
N SER A 31 4.12 -25.68 -0.80
CA SER A 31 4.97 -26.55 0.00
C SER A 31 6.41 -26.53 -0.57
N GLY A 32 7.32 -25.90 0.14
CA GLY A 32 8.69 -25.62 -0.34
C GLY A 32 8.99 -24.17 -0.69
N MET A 33 8.03 -23.25 -0.52
CA MET A 33 8.18 -21.81 -0.74
C MET A 33 8.02 -21.04 0.59
N ASP A 34 8.96 -21.12 1.50
CA ASP A 34 9.09 -20.36 2.76
C ASP A 34 7.84 -19.56 3.19
N ASP A 35 6.83 -20.23 3.77
CA ASP A 35 5.55 -19.64 4.25
C ASP A 35 4.78 -18.77 3.23
N ALA A 36 5.06 -18.93 1.95
CA ALA A 36 4.40 -18.19 0.89
C ALA A 36 2.93 -18.59 0.72
N LEU A 37 2.09 -17.65 0.37
CA LEU A 37 0.68 -17.89 0.03
C LEU A 37 0.40 -17.34 -1.37
N LEU A 38 0.07 -18.22 -2.30
CA LEU A 38 -0.27 -17.87 -3.67
C LEU A 38 -1.70 -18.31 -3.97
N SER A 39 -2.61 -17.35 -4.07
CA SER A 39 -4.02 -17.64 -4.38
C SER A 39 -4.25 -17.70 -5.88
N ILE A 40 -5.09 -18.62 -6.35
CA ILE A 40 -5.62 -18.57 -7.72
C ILE A 40 -6.80 -17.60 -7.72
N THR A 41 -6.69 -16.55 -8.50
CA THR A 41 -7.62 -15.44 -8.44
C THR A 41 -7.94 -14.93 -9.85
N TRP A 42 -9.22 -14.76 -10.13
CA TRP A 42 -9.70 -13.99 -11.26
C TRP A 42 -10.17 -12.62 -10.77
N ILE A 43 -9.91 -11.61 -11.56
CA ILE A 43 -10.43 -10.25 -11.32
C ILE A 43 -10.98 -9.68 -12.63
N ASP A 44 -11.98 -8.82 -12.50
CA ASP A 44 -12.52 -8.12 -13.66
C ASP A 44 -11.58 -6.99 -14.13
N GLU A 45 -11.86 -6.47 -15.32
CA GLU A 45 -11.02 -5.41 -15.90
C GLU A 45 -10.99 -4.14 -15.05
N THR A 46 -12.09 -3.81 -14.39
CA THR A 46 -12.18 -2.65 -13.49
C THR A 46 -11.26 -2.84 -12.27
N GLU A 47 -11.31 -4.00 -11.64
CA GLU A 47 -10.41 -4.32 -10.51
C GLU A 47 -8.94 -4.30 -10.96
N TRP A 48 -8.65 -4.82 -12.15
CA TRP A 48 -7.30 -4.84 -12.69
C TRP A 48 -6.77 -3.42 -12.91
N GLN A 49 -7.49 -2.60 -13.69
CA GLN A 49 -7.02 -1.28 -14.10
C GLN A 49 -7.02 -0.25 -12.97
N GLU A 50 -8.08 -0.23 -12.16
CA GLU A 50 -8.30 0.84 -11.19
C GLU A 50 -7.70 0.53 -9.81
N HIS A 51 -7.60 -0.75 -9.44
CA HIS A 51 -7.15 -1.12 -8.10
C HIS A 51 -5.82 -1.88 -8.08
N ARG A 52 -5.53 -2.71 -9.10
CA ARG A 52 -4.31 -3.54 -9.11
C ARG A 52 -3.13 -2.90 -9.79
N VAL A 53 -3.29 -2.47 -11.03
CA VAL A 53 -2.20 -1.82 -11.78
C VAL A 53 -1.53 -0.68 -11.02
N PRO A 54 -2.25 0.21 -10.30
CA PRO A 54 -1.62 1.27 -9.53
C PRO A 54 -0.80 0.79 -8.30
N THR A 55 -0.98 -0.44 -7.86
CA THR A 55 -0.34 -0.99 -6.64
C THR A 55 0.82 -1.94 -6.91
N ILE A 56 1.00 -2.34 -8.15
CA ILE A 56 2.05 -3.26 -8.61
C ILE A 56 3.03 -2.56 -9.55
N SER A 57 4.17 -3.18 -9.80
CA SER A 57 5.23 -2.62 -10.64
C SER A 57 5.79 -3.70 -11.59
N ASP A 58 6.60 -3.28 -12.55
CA ASP A 58 7.33 -4.18 -13.45
C ASP A 58 6.40 -5.21 -14.09
N ILE A 59 5.28 -4.73 -14.64
CA ILE A 59 4.32 -5.59 -15.34
C ILE A 59 4.89 -5.92 -16.71
N HIS A 60 5.03 -7.19 -16.99
CA HIS A 60 5.47 -7.73 -18.28
C HIS A 60 4.42 -8.68 -18.84
N GLY A 61 4.12 -8.58 -20.13
CA GLY A 61 3.06 -9.33 -20.77
C GLY A 61 1.67 -8.79 -20.48
N ASP A 62 0.65 -9.61 -20.68
CA ASP A 62 -0.75 -9.22 -20.62
C ASP A 62 -1.52 -10.03 -19.56
N TYR A 63 -2.64 -9.47 -19.10
CA TYR A 63 -3.57 -10.18 -18.24
C TYR A 63 -4.13 -11.42 -18.96
N PRO A 64 -4.25 -12.59 -18.27
CA PRO A 64 -4.69 -13.84 -18.88
C PRO A 64 -6.06 -13.74 -19.58
N GLN A 65 -6.13 -14.19 -20.84
CA GLN A 65 -7.36 -14.24 -21.63
C GLN A 65 -7.77 -15.68 -21.96
N ALA A 66 -6.81 -16.52 -22.33
CA ALA A 66 -7.09 -17.92 -22.62
C ALA A 66 -7.21 -18.74 -21.33
N LYS A 67 -7.94 -19.85 -21.41
CA LYS A 67 -8.20 -20.73 -20.26
C LYS A 67 -6.94 -21.20 -19.54
N ASN A 68 -5.90 -21.50 -20.27
CA ASN A 68 -4.64 -22.05 -19.75
C ASN A 68 -3.58 -20.97 -19.55
N GLU A 69 -3.93 -19.70 -19.63
CA GLU A 69 -3.01 -18.60 -19.34
C GLU A 69 -3.01 -18.25 -17.86
N ILE A 70 -1.83 -17.85 -17.39
CA ILE A 70 -1.61 -17.43 -16.00
C ILE A 70 -0.64 -16.26 -15.93
N MET A 71 -0.89 -15.35 -14.99
CA MET A 71 0.03 -14.27 -14.66
C MET A 71 0.49 -14.42 -13.19
N LEU A 72 1.80 -14.40 -12.97
CA LEU A 72 2.41 -14.72 -11.69
C LEU A 72 3.24 -13.56 -11.12
N PRO A 73 3.31 -13.42 -9.80
CA PRO A 73 4.25 -12.48 -9.19
C PRO A 73 5.70 -13.00 -9.35
N THR A 74 6.63 -12.09 -9.58
CA THR A 74 8.05 -12.39 -9.81
C THR A 74 8.68 -13.24 -8.70
N TRP A 75 8.27 -13.03 -7.45
CA TRP A 75 8.77 -13.83 -6.33
C TRP A 75 8.36 -15.31 -6.43
N ALA A 76 7.14 -15.60 -6.94
CA ALA A 76 6.68 -16.97 -7.10
C ALA A 76 7.46 -17.70 -8.20
N LEU A 77 7.73 -17.02 -9.31
CA LEU A 77 8.57 -17.56 -10.40
C LEU A 77 9.97 -17.91 -9.89
N ARG A 78 10.59 -17.02 -9.11
CA ARG A 78 11.90 -17.29 -8.48
C ARG A 78 11.85 -18.46 -7.50
N ALA A 79 10.78 -18.56 -6.70
CA ALA A 79 10.60 -19.69 -5.78
C ALA A 79 10.43 -21.04 -6.52
N MET A 80 9.93 -21.01 -7.76
CA MET A 80 9.86 -22.16 -8.67
C MET A 80 11.19 -22.42 -9.42
N GLY A 81 12.23 -21.62 -9.16
CA GLY A 81 13.52 -21.74 -9.85
C GLY A 81 13.58 -21.09 -11.23
N ILE A 82 12.62 -20.19 -11.53
CA ILE A 82 12.56 -19.46 -12.80
C ILE A 82 13.06 -18.04 -12.58
N ASP A 83 14.35 -17.83 -12.83
CA ASP A 83 14.99 -16.52 -12.63
C ASP A 83 14.84 -15.58 -13.83
N ASP A 84 14.67 -16.11 -15.03
CA ASP A 84 14.50 -15.36 -16.29
C ASP A 84 13.20 -15.80 -16.98
N PRO A 85 12.03 -15.30 -16.51
CA PRO A 85 10.74 -15.70 -17.05
C PRO A 85 10.53 -15.18 -18.49
N GLN A 86 10.06 -16.04 -19.37
CA GLN A 86 9.71 -15.71 -20.75
C GLN A 86 8.21 -15.85 -20.96
N ILE A 87 7.59 -14.83 -21.55
CA ILE A 87 6.16 -14.88 -21.93
C ILE A 87 5.96 -16.02 -22.91
N GLY A 88 4.92 -16.82 -22.70
CA GLY A 88 4.60 -18.00 -23.49
C GLY A 88 5.24 -19.30 -23.02
N MET A 89 6.08 -19.28 -21.99
CA MET A 89 6.63 -20.51 -21.40
C MET A 89 5.55 -21.31 -20.65
N ASN A 90 5.72 -22.63 -20.64
CA ASN A 90 4.84 -23.51 -19.87
C ASN A 90 5.28 -23.56 -18.41
N ILE A 91 4.30 -23.50 -17.51
CA ILE A 91 4.47 -23.59 -16.08
C ILE A 91 3.54 -24.66 -15.53
N SER A 92 4.09 -25.70 -14.91
CA SER A 92 3.32 -26.70 -14.20
C SER A 92 3.01 -26.19 -12.81
N LEU A 93 1.72 -26.16 -12.45
CA LEU A 93 1.27 -25.76 -11.11
C LEU A 93 0.41 -26.86 -10.49
N SER A 94 0.66 -27.12 -9.22
CA SER A 94 -0.21 -27.92 -8.36
C SER A 94 -1.04 -26.97 -7.50
N TYR A 95 -2.36 -27.14 -7.52
CA TYR A 95 -3.27 -26.22 -6.84
C TYR A 95 -4.54 -26.92 -6.40
N GLN A 96 -5.28 -26.30 -5.49
CA GLN A 96 -6.63 -26.73 -5.04
C GLN A 96 -7.65 -25.64 -5.34
N LEU A 97 -8.90 -26.04 -5.60
CA LEU A 97 -10.02 -25.14 -5.89
C LEU A 97 -11.08 -25.20 -4.79
N GLY A 98 -11.68 -24.05 -4.48
CA GLY A 98 -12.75 -23.93 -3.49
C GLY A 98 -12.32 -24.41 -2.11
N THR A 99 -13.15 -25.31 -1.54
CA THR A 99 -12.89 -25.98 -0.27
C THR A 99 -12.45 -27.44 -0.44
N ASP A 100 -12.18 -27.84 -1.68
CA ASP A 100 -11.65 -29.17 -1.97
C ASP A 100 -10.17 -29.21 -1.60
N TYR A 101 -9.78 -30.19 -0.77
CA TYR A 101 -8.40 -30.36 -0.33
C TYR A 101 -7.57 -31.23 -1.29
N GLN A 102 -8.13 -31.59 -2.45
CA GLN A 102 -7.39 -32.35 -3.46
C GLN A 102 -6.59 -31.40 -4.35
N TYR A 103 -5.30 -31.68 -4.49
CA TYR A 103 -4.45 -30.99 -5.42
C TYR A 103 -4.64 -31.50 -6.83
N ILE A 104 -4.77 -30.60 -7.76
CA ILE A 104 -4.83 -30.81 -9.22
C ILE A 104 -3.55 -30.24 -9.80
N SER A 105 -2.96 -30.90 -10.77
CA SER A 105 -1.77 -30.40 -11.48
C SER A 105 -2.10 -30.17 -12.94
N ASP A 106 -1.91 -28.94 -13.40
CA ASP A 106 -2.12 -28.52 -14.78
C ASP A 106 -0.92 -27.74 -15.33
N GLU A 107 -0.82 -27.71 -16.65
CA GLU A 107 0.14 -26.85 -17.34
C GLU A 107 -0.52 -25.55 -17.79
N PHE A 108 0.07 -24.44 -17.40
CA PHE A 108 -0.32 -23.09 -17.79
C PHE A 108 0.73 -22.48 -18.70
N VAL A 109 0.29 -21.53 -19.52
CA VAL A 109 1.15 -20.68 -20.31
C VAL A 109 1.31 -19.33 -19.58
N LEU A 110 2.53 -18.91 -19.34
CA LEU A 110 2.81 -17.62 -18.70
C LEU A 110 2.42 -16.48 -19.64
N SER A 111 1.29 -15.82 -19.39
CA SER A 111 0.85 -14.65 -20.15
C SER A 111 1.49 -13.34 -19.67
N GLY A 112 1.88 -13.30 -18.41
CA GLY A 112 2.52 -12.15 -17.82
C GLY A 112 3.10 -12.42 -16.42
N TYR A 113 3.90 -11.47 -15.96
CA TYR A 113 4.39 -11.46 -14.58
C TYR A 113 4.53 -10.03 -14.06
N TYR A 114 4.52 -9.88 -12.75
CA TYR A 114 4.52 -8.58 -12.09
C TYR A 114 5.27 -8.61 -10.76
N THR A 115 5.65 -7.44 -10.27
CA THR A 115 6.27 -7.26 -8.95
C THR A 115 5.30 -6.56 -7.99
N ASP A 116 5.02 -7.21 -6.86
CA ASP A 116 4.28 -6.62 -5.75
C ASP A 116 5.20 -6.49 -4.53
N TYR A 117 5.69 -5.27 -4.30
CA TYR A 117 6.60 -4.99 -3.19
C TYR A 117 5.92 -5.04 -1.82
N SER A 118 4.61 -4.82 -1.75
CA SER A 118 3.85 -4.89 -0.51
C SER A 118 3.64 -6.33 -0.07
N ALA A 119 3.31 -7.20 -1.01
CA ALA A 119 3.14 -8.62 -0.80
C ALA A 119 4.45 -9.30 -0.35
N SER A 120 5.56 -8.94 -0.96
CA SER A 120 6.88 -9.46 -0.58
C SER A 120 7.26 -9.11 0.87
N ARG A 121 6.88 -7.93 1.35
CA ARG A 121 7.08 -7.53 2.76
C ARG A 121 6.16 -8.28 3.74
N ALA A 122 5.01 -8.75 3.27
CA ALA A 122 4.02 -9.47 4.07
C ALA A 122 4.25 -11.00 4.10
N GLY A 123 5.43 -11.49 3.71
CA GLY A 123 5.78 -12.91 3.71
C GLY A 123 5.39 -13.62 2.41
N ASN A 124 5.71 -13.02 1.25
CA ASN A 124 5.47 -13.62 -0.07
C ASN A 124 4.01 -14.07 -0.28
N ARG A 125 3.09 -13.16 -0.03
CA ARG A 125 1.67 -13.35 -0.32
C ARG A 125 1.34 -12.75 -1.67
N GLY A 126 0.55 -13.44 -2.51
CA GLY A 126 0.24 -12.94 -3.84
C GLY A 126 -0.91 -13.67 -4.49
N ALA A 127 -1.20 -13.26 -5.72
CA ALA A 127 -2.20 -13.88 -6.57
C ALA A 127 -1.56 -14.40 -7.86
N ALA A 128 -1.90 -15.61 -8.20
CA ALA A 128 -1.79 -16.14 -9.54
C ALA A 128 -3.07 -15.75 -10.27
N TYR A 129 -2.98 -14.78 -11.18
CA TYR A 129 -4.14 -14.34 -11.93
C TYR A 129 -4.42 -15.32 -13.07
N VAL A 130 -5.71 -15.62 -13.26
CA VAL A 130 -6.22 -16.51 -14.31
C VAL A 130 -7.31 -15.80 -15.10
N SER A 131 -7.65 -16.35 -16.27
CA SER A 131 -8.68 -15.79 -17.14
C SER A 131 -10.09 -16.00 -16.60
N GLU A 132 -11.05 -15.22 -17.11
CA GLU A 132 -12.49 -15.43 -16.87
C GLU A 132 -12.96 -16.81 -17.34
N LEU A 133 -12.40 -17.30 -18.45
CA LEU A 133 -12.68 -18.63 -18.98
C LEU A 133 -12.30 -19.73 -17.98
N PHE A 134 -11.15 -19.60 -17.34
CA PHE A 134 -10.74 -20.51 -16.28
C PHE A 134 -11.72 -20.45 -15.10
N ALA A 135 -11.98 -19.22 -14.59
CA ALA A 135 -12.88 -19.01 -13.45
C ALA A 135 -14.27 -19.61 -13.68
N THR A 136 -14.86 -19.39 -14.86
CA THR A 136 -16.16 -19.94 -15.23
C THR A 136 -16.18 -21.47 -15.24
N GLN A 137 -15.11 -22.10 -15.70
CA GLN A 137 -15.02 -23.56 -15.77
C GLN A 137 -14.86 -24.26 -14.43
N THR A 138 -14.39 -23.56 -13.39
CA THR A 138 -14.33 -24.14 -12.03
C THR A 138 -15.70 -24.54 -11.50
N GLY A 139 -16.77 -23.92 -12.02
CA GLY A 139 -18.14 -24.14 -11.53
C GLY A 139 -18.41 -23.60 -10.13
N LEU A 140 -17.46 -22.88 -9.55
CA LEU A 140 -17.62 -22.28 -8.21
C LEU A 140 -18.69 -21.19 -8.26
N PRO A 141 -19.66 -21.20 -7.33
CA PRO A 141 -20.71 -20.18 -7.28
C PRO A 141 -20.10 -18.79 -7.02
N PHE A 142 -20.55 -17.79 -7.80
CA PHE A 142 -20.12 -16.40 -7.63
C PHE A 142 -20.20 -15.96 -6.17
N ASP A 143 -21.32 -16.23 -5.52
CA ASP A 143 -21.62 -15.82 -4.15
C ASP A 143 -20.71 -16.48 -3.08
N SER A 144 -19.98 -17.52 -3.46
CA SER A 144 -19.09 -18.24 -2.53
C SER A 144 -17.64 -17.77 -2.57
N VAL A 145 -17.20 -17.15 -3.66
CA VAL A 145 -15.78 -16.83 -3.90
C VAL A 145 -15.53 -15.35 -4.21
N SER A 146 -16.60 -14.57 -4.45
CA SER A 146 -16.47 -13.18 -4.90
C SER A 146 -16.35 -12.18 -3.75
N THR A 147 -15.51 -11.19 -3.97
CA THR A 147 -15.38 -9.96 -3.17
C THR A 147 -15.41 -8.76 -4.10
N ALA A 148 -15.83 -7.59 -3.60
CA ALA A 148 -15.70 -6.35 -4.33
C ALA A 148 -14.74 -5.40 -3.64
N MET A 149 -13.90 -4.76 -4.41
CA MET A 149 -13.19 -3.56 -4.03
C MET A 149 -13.92 -2.36 -4.60
N ILE A 150 -14.17 -1.36 -3.78
CA ILE A 150 -14.93 -0.18 -4.15
C ILE A 150 -14.14 1.09 -3.82
N SER A 151 -14.19 2.05 -4.74
CA SER A 151 -13.74 3.42 -4.49
C SER A 151 -14.94 4.35 -4.40
N PHE A 152 -14.96 5.26 -3.42
CA PHE A 152 -16.04 6.20 -3.25
C PHE A 152 -15.84 7.43 -4.14
N SER A 153 -16.94 8.05 -4.57
CA SER A 153 -16.89 9.30 -5.33
C SER A 153 -16.39 10.49 -4.48
N ASP A 154 -16.51 10.39 -3.15
CA ASP A 154 -15.99 11.36 -2.17
C ASP A 154 -15.08 10.63 -1.18
N ASP A 155 -13.80 10.66 -1.46
CA ASP A 155 -12.77 10.03 -0.64
C ASP A 155 -12.52 10.76 0.69
N SER A 156 -12.94 12.04 0.80
CA SER A 156 -12.70 12.84 2.02
C SER A 156 -13.47 12.30 3.24
N ASN A 157 -14.52 11.50 3.02
CA ASN A 157 -15.38 10.94 4.05
C ASN A 157 -15.71 9.46 3.84
N ALA A 158 -14.71 8.65 3.47
CA ALA A 158 -14.88 7.22 3.17
C ALA A 158 -15.67 6.45 4.26
N LEU A 159 -15.44 6.74 5.54
CA LEU A 159 -16.20 6.15 6.66
C LEU A 159 -17.70 6.47 6.59
N ARG A 160 -18.05 7.73 6.34
CA ARG A 160 -19.46 8.13 6.22
C ARG A 160 -20.13 7.55 4.99
N SER A 161 -19.38 7.47 3.88
CA SER A 161 -19.86 6.86 2.63
C SER A 161 -20.08 5.36 2.82
N CYS A 162 -19.20 4.67 3.53
CA CYS A 162 -19.35 3.27 3.91
C CYS A 162 -20.60 3.05 4.79
N GLU A 163 -20.84 3.91 5.79
CA GLU A 163 -22.06 3.81 6.63
C GLU A 163 -23.34 4.04 5.84
N LYS A 164 -23.35 5.02 4.92
CA LYS A 164 -24.49 5.26 4.02
C LYS A 164 -24.75 4.06 3.12
N LEU A 165 -23.66 3.47 2.59
CA LEU A 165 -23.74 2.29 1.75
C LEU A 165 -24.33 1.10 2.51
N LYS A 166 -23.85 0.83 3.74
CA LYS A 166 -24.38 -0.22 4.62
C LYS A 166 -25.88 -0.06 4.95
N ARG A 167 -26.37 1.16 4.97
CA ARG A 167 -27.82 1.42 5.18
C ARG A 167 -28.63 1.25 3.90
N LYS A 168 -28.02 1.45 2.74
CA LYS A 168 -28.71 1.40 1.43
C LYS A 168 -28.78 -0.01 0.87
N ILE A 169 -27.75 -0.81 1.10
CA ILE A 169 -27.62 -2.18 0.61
C ILE A 169 -27.71 -3.13 1.80
N SER A 170 -28.53 -4.17 1.66
CA SER A 170 -28.68 -5.21 2.69
C SER A 170 -27.48 -6.15 2.66
N PHE A 171 -26.60 -6.03 3.64
CA PHE A 171 -25.48 -6.96 3.84
C PHE A 171 -25.83 -7.95 4.95
N THR A 172 -25.29 -9.15 4.85
CA THR A 172 -25.43 -10.19 5.88
C THR A 172 -24.40 -9.98 6.98
N GLU A 173 -24.69 -10.43 8.20
CA GLU A 173 -23.75 -10.32 9.35
C GLU A 173 -22.42 -11.04 9.12
N SER A 174 -22.38 -12.02 8.21
CA SER A 174 -21.16 -12.73 7.83
C SER A 174 -20.25 -11.97 6.84
N GLN A 175 -20.73 -10.86 6.29
CA GLN A 175 -19.96 -10.04 5.35
C GLN A 175 -19.13 -9.01 6.12
N SER A 176 -17.81 -9.08 5.96
CA SER A 176 -16.89 -8.11 6.53
C SER A 176 -16.61 -6.97 5.54
N PHE A 177 -16.47 -5.77 6.08
CA PHE A 177 -15.99 -4.61 5.35
C PHE A 177 -14.61 -4.27 5.88
N GLU A 178 -13.63 -4.34 5.03
CA GLU A 178 -12.29 -3.88 5.32
C GLU A 178 -12.05 -2.57 4.60
N ILE A 179 -11.72 -1.53 5.35
CA ILE A 179 -11.30 -0.26 4.77
C ILE A 179 -9.81 -0.36 4.56
N VAL A 180 -9.41 -0.60 3.32
CA VAL A 180 -8.01 -0.50 2.93
C VAL A 180 -7.64 0.97 2.97
N PRO A 181 -6.74 1.42 3.84
CA PRO A 181 -6.23 2.77 3.79
C PRO A 181 -5.33 2.88 2.54
N ILE A 182 -5.95 3.08 1.38
CA ILE A 182 -5.22 3.65 0.25
C ILE A 182 -4.72 4.96 0.81
N ALA A 183 -3.41 5.15 0.86
CA ALA A 183 -2.70 6.28 1.45
C ALA A 183 -3.45 7.63 1.34
N GLN A 184 -4.68 7.68 1.79
CA GLN A 184 -5.28 8.90 2.27
C GLN A 184 -4.40 9.26 3.46
N SER A 185 -3.35 9.99 3.12
CA SER A 185 -2.79 10.88 4.09
C SER A 185 -3.97 11.70 4.60
N ASN A 186 -4.65 11.23 5.64
CA ASN A 186 -5.30 12.15 6.55
C ASN A 186 -4.15 13.04 6.95
N SER A 187 -3.96 14.06 6.11
CA SER A 187 -2.84 15.00 6.20
C SER A 187 -2.74 15.55 7.62
N THR A 188 -3.86 15.67 8.31
CA THR A 188 -3.93 16.05 9.72
C THR A 188 -3.28 15.04 10.67
N THR A 189 -3.37 13.73 10.42
CA THR A 189 -2.77 12.72 11.30
C THR A 189 -1.25 12.66 11.18
N ILE A 190 -0.71 12.98 10.00
CA ILE A 190 0.75 13.00 9.76
C ILE A 190 1.30 14.42 9.87
N VAL A 191 0.57 15.44 9.41
CA VAL A 191 1.02 16.83 9.42
C VAL A 191 1.11 17.39 10.84
N LEU A 192 0.20 17.04 11.74
CA LEU A 192 0.25 17.53 13.13
C LEU A 192 1.51 17.08 13.88
N PRO A 193 1.88 15.79 13.94
CA PRO A 193 3.13 15.37 14.57
C PRO A 193 4.36 15.89 13.84
N LEU A 194 4.34 15.98 12.52
CA LEU A 194 5.44 16.54 11.74
C LEU A 194 5.64 18.02 12.03
N ALA A 195 4.56 18.80 12.11
CA ALA A 195 4.61 20.21 12.49
C ALA A 195 5.15 20.38 13.93
N ALA A 196 4.75 19.52 14.87
CA ALA A 196 5.27 19.53 16.23
C ALA A 196 6.79 19.27 16.27
N ILE A 197 7.29 18.32 15.47
CA ILE A 197 8.73 18.05 15.35
C ILE A 197 9.47 19.26 14.79
N ILE A 198 8.95 19.90 13.75
CA ILE A 198 9.55 21.10 13.13
C ILE A 198 9.64 22.23 14.17
N VAL A 199 8.56 22.50 14.90
CA VAL A 199 8.55 23.52 15.95
C VAL A 199 9.56 23.18 17.05
N PHE A 200 9.66 21.92 17.45
CA PHE A 200 10.64 21.48 18.45
C PHE A 200 12.09 21.70 17.97
N ILE A 201 12.41 21.41 16.71
CA ILE A 201 13.73 21.66 16.12
C ILE A 201 14.05 23.16 16.11
N ILE A 202 13.09 23.99 15.73
CA ILE A 202 13.27 25.46 15.72
C ILE A 202 13.55 25.99 17.13
N ILE A 203 12.77 25.54 18.12
CA ILE A 203 12.96 25.97 19.53
C ILE A 203 14.32 25.50 20.04
N SER A 204 14.70 24.26 19.76
CA SER A 204 15.99 23.71 20.19
C SER A 204 17.16 24.47 19.58
N GLY A 205 17.09 24.78 18.27
CA GLY A 205 18.08 25.58 17.58
C GLY A 205 18.17 27.00 18.14
N TYR A 206 17.03 27.64 18.42
CA TYR A 206 16.97 28.95 19.04
C TYR A 206 17.62 28.95 20.44
N LEU A 207 17.30 27.98 21.29
CA LEU A 207 17.90 27.86 22.63
C LEU A 207 19.40 27.65 22.57
N LEU A 208 19.88 26.85 21.61
CA LEU A 208 21.32 26.63 21.41
C LEU A 208 22.05 27.93 21.05
N ILE A 209 21.51 28.64 20.06
CA ILE A 209 22.06 29.96 19.65
C ILE A 209 21.99 30.96 20.80
N TYR A 210 20.86 31.00 21.52
CA TYR A 210 20.68 31.89 22.69
C TYR A 210 21.73 31.60 23.78
N ASN A 211 21.96 30.31 24.11
CA ASN A 211 22.96 29.94 25.10
C ASN A 211 24.37 30.33 24.69
N ILE A 212 24.75 30.14 23.42
CA ILE A 212 26.06 30.53 22.91
C ILE A 212 26.24 32.05 22.98
N LEU A 213 25.24 32.81 22.55
CA LEU A 213 25.26 34.28 22.58
C LEU A 213 25.27 34.77 24.03
N TYR A 214 24.49 34.17 24.91
CA TYR A 214 24.46 34.55 26.34
C TYR A 214 25.84 34.39 27.02
N ILE A 215 26.50 33.23 26.75
CA ILE A 215 27.85 32.99 27.29
C ILE A 215 28.85 33.97 26.72
N SER A 216 28.78 34.24 25.41
CA SER A 216 29.67 35.22 24.72
C SER A 216 29.51 36.62 25.28
N ILE A 217 28.26 37.10 25.39
CA ILE A 217 27.97 38.44 25.95
C ILE A 217 28.39 38.53 27.41
N SER A 218 28.16 37.47 28.20
CA SER A 218 28.56 37.43 29.58
C SER A 218 30.07 37.56 29.74
N ARG A 219 30.85 36.84 28.96
CA ARG A 219 32.32 36.90 28.91
C ARG A 219 32.81 38.27 28.47
N ASP A 220 32.24 38.83 27.42
CA ASP A 220 32.58 40.16 26.90
C ASP A 220 32.27 41.23 27.97
N THR A 221 31.16 41.16 28.66
CA THR A 221 30.80 42.11 29.73
C THR A 221 31.79 42.04 30.89
N GLN A 222 32.23 40.85 31.27
CA GLN A 222 33.25 40.68 32.32
C GLN A 222 34.61 41.24 31.84
N PHE A 223 35.02 40.97 30.60
CA PHE A 223 36.25 41.48 30.01
C PHE A 223 36.25 42.98 29.94
N TYR A 224 35.20 43.62 29.47
CA TYR A 224 35.08 45.08 29.42
C TYR A 224 34.95 45.70 30.82
N GLY A 225 34.35 44.98 31.77
CA GLY A 225 34.38 45.37 33.20
C GLY A 225 35.79 45.45 33.74
N GLN A 226 36.62 44.47 33.51
CA GLN A 226 38.01 44.41 33.91
C GLN A 226 38.84 45.51 33.27
N LEU A 227 38.65 45.77 31.96
CA LEU A 227 39.31 46.87 31.26
C LEU A 227 38.99 48.27 31.90
N LYS A 228 37.75 48.43 32.36
CA LYS A 228 37.31 49.65 33.04
C LYS A 228 37.97 49.83 34.39
N THR A 229 38.25 48.78 35.13
CA THR A 229 38.95 48.84 36.44
C THR A 229 40.43 49.25 36.29
N ILE A 230 41.04 48.95 35.15
CA ILE A 230 42.41 49.30 34.82
C ILE A 230 42.52 50.75 34.29
N GLY A 231 41.38 51.47 34.20
CA GLY A 231 41.36 52.91 33.81
C GLY A 231 41.08 53.17 32.31
N THR A 232 40.60 52.16 31.56
CA THR A 232 40.27 52.35 30.12
C THR A 232 39.04 53.25 29.97
N THR A 233 39.14 54.22 29.09
CA THR A 233 38.04 55.20 28.83
C THR A 233 36.95 54.56 27.96
N LYS A 234 35.70 55.05 28.09
CA LYS A 234 34.55 54.58 27.25
C LYS A 234 34.83 54.67 25.74
N ARG A 235 35.64 55.66 25.28
CA ARG A 235 35.98 55.81 23.83
C ARG A 235 36.90 54.70 23.38
N GLN A 236 37.84 54.26 24.21
CA GLN A 236 38.75 53.13 23.89
C GLN A 236 38.01 51.81 23.84
N ILE A 237 37.12 51.51 24.81
CA ILE A 237 36.28 50.30 24.79
C ILE A 237 35.40 50.27 23.54
N LYS A 238 34.76 51.41 23.19
CA LYS A 238 33.92 51.48 21.96
C LYS A 238 34.70 51.23 20.68
N ARG A 239 36.01 51.60 20.64
CA ARG A 239 36.89 51.33 19.49
C ARG A 239 37.21 49.83 19.39
N ILE A 240 37.49 49.16 20.52
CA ILE A 240 37.74 47.72 20.60
C ILE A 240 36.50 46.93 20.10
N VAL A 241 35.30 47.26 20.62
CA VAL A 241 34.04 46.61 20.23
C VAL A 241 33.73 46.77 18.73
N ARG A 242 34.18 47.89 18.09
CA ARG A 242 33.97 48.07 16.65
C ARG A 242 34.97 47.34 15.77
N SER A 243 36.07 46.87 16.34
CA SER A 243 37.11 46.14 15.60
C SER A 243 37.02 44.62 15.72
N GLN A 244 36.10 44.12 16.53
CA GLN A 244 35.69 42.72 16.61
C GLN A 244 34.51 42.42 15.68
#